data_18086c0c6220bcde0386b6fed42031fc
#
_entry.id   18086c0c6220bcde0386b6fed42031fc
#
_cell.length_a   1.000
_cell.length_b   1.000
_cell.length_c   1.000
_cell.angle_alpha   90.00
_cell.angle_beta   90.00
_cell.angle_gamma   90.00
#
_symmetry.space_group_name_H-M   'P 1'
#
loop_
_entity.id
_entity.type
_entity.pdbx_description
1 polymer ?
#
loop_
_entity_poly.entity_id
_entity_poly.type
_entity_poly.pdbx_seq_one_letter_code
_entity_poly.pdbx_strand_id
1 'polypeptide(L)'
;MTDIAQDMPWLRRAWQTVQSRVAEDRLPHALILVGERGVGKRAWAEAVGGLLLCDQPLGREAGQPIACGRCKQCELLAAASHPDIRIYAPEKSRMVKVDQVRALSSFAVASPQVAHHKVAIIDRADQLNINAANALLKTLEEPLPDVTLILLQESGRPVLPTIRSRCQTLTVPVPGNSEANHWLASRVKNLPEDSLHDWRASGWLRCCRAPEPSMSGIGTGW
;
A
#
# COMPACT_ATOMS: atom_id res chain seq x y z
N MET A 1 -0.04 -14.31 5.65
CA MET A 1 0.56 -13.00 5.29
C MET A 1 1.95 -12.94 5.89
N THR A 2 2.96 -12.70 5.09
CA THR A 2 4.37 -12.63 5.52
C THR A 2 4.62 -11.24 6.14
N ASP A 3 5.52 -11.14 7.11
CA ASP A 3 5.97 -9.85 7.63
C ASP A 3 6.70 -9.09 6.52
N ILE A 4 6.15 -7.95 6.11
CA ILE A 4 6.69 -7.13 5.00
C ILE A 4 8.16 -6.72 5.24
N ALA A 5 8.57 -6.61 6.50
CA ALA A 5 9.95 -6.27 6.85
C ALA A 5 10.93 -7.43 6.63
N GLN A 6 10.46 -8.67 6.67
CA GLN A 6 11.25 -9.84 6.29
C GLN A 6 11.29 -10.00 4.77
N ASP A 7 10.18 -9.70 4.12
CA ASP A 7 10.08 -9.77 2.67
C ASP A 7 10.90 -8.69 1.96
N MET A 8 10.87 -7.46 2.46
CA MET A 8 11.53 -6.27 1.88
C MET A 8 12.25 -5.50 2.99
N PRO A 9 13.50 -5.84 3.31
CA PRO A 9 14.21 -5.28 4.48
C PRO A 9 14.31 -3.75 4.50
N TRP A 10 14.39 -3.10 3.34
CA TRP A 10 14.40 -1.63 3.23
C TRP A 10 13.10 -0.95 3.65
N LEU A 11 11.99 -1.69 3.74
CA LEU A 11 10.71 -1.19 4.27
C LEU A 11 10.63 -1.28 5.80
N ARG A 12 11.56 -1.96 6.44
CA ARG A 12 11.54 -2.28 7.89
C ARG A 12 11.33 -1.05 8.76
N ARG A 13 12.06 0.03 8.50
CA ARG A 13 11.95 1.25 9.33
C ARG A 13 10.53 1.86 9.27
N ALA A 14 9.98 1.98 8.06
CA ALA A 14 8.62 2.50 7.88
C ALA A 14 7.57 1.56 8.49
N TRP A 15 7.79 0.25 8.39
CA TRP A 15 6.93 -0.77 8.98
C TRP A 15 6.94 -0.72 10.50
N GLN A 16 8.10 -0.73 11.13
CA GLN A 16 8.26 -0.66 12.58
C GLN A 16 7.65 0.62 13.16
N THR A 17 7.77 1.75 12.45
CA THR A 17 7.12 3.01 12.87
C THR A 17 5.59 2.87 12.91
N VAL A 18 4.98 2.16 11.99
CA VAL A 18 3.53 1.91 12.02
C VAL A 18 3.18 0.91 13.11
N GLN A 19 3.94 -0.19 13.22
CA GLN A 19 3.71 -1.19 14.26
C GLN A 19 3.70 -0.60 15.66
N SER A 20 4.71 0.20 16.03
CA SER A 20 4.78 0.83 17.36
C SER A 20 3.57 1.76 17.60
N ARG A 21 3.15 2.53 16.60
CA ARG A 21 1.99 3.42 16.73
C ARG A 21 0.67 2.67 16.85
N VAL A 22 0.52 1.55 16.12
CA VAL A 22 -0.64 0.67 16.26
C VAL A 22 -0.67 0.00 17.64
N ALA A 23 0.49 -0.40 18.16
CA ALA A 23 0.58 -0.98 19.51
C ALA A 23 0.19 0.05 20.60
N GLU A 24 0.51 1.33 20.38
CA GLU A 24 0.23 2.44 21.29
C GLU A 24 -1.16 3.09 21.07
N ASP A 25 -1.96 2.60 20.13
CA ASP A 25 -3.23 3.22 19.68
C ASP A 25 -3.08 4.70 19.27
N ARG A 26 -1.94 5.05 18.65
CA ARG A 26 -1.56 6.41 18.22
C ARG A 26 -1.30 6.55 16.75
N LEU A 27 -1.89 5.65 15.94
CA LEU A 27 -1.73 5.75 14.50
C LEU A 27 -2.44 7.01 13.98
N PRO A 28 -1.77 7.89 13.23
CA PRO A 28 -2.43 9.04 12.63
C PRO A 28 -3.43 8.58 11.57
N HIS A 29 -4.50 9.36 11.40
CA HIS A 29 -5.54 9.10 10.42
C HIS A 29 -5.06 9.13 8.97
N ALA A 30 -3.91 9.78 8.69
CA ALA A 30 -3.35 9.88 7.35
C ALA A 30 -1.82 9.74 7.33
N LEU A 31 -1.35 8.87 6.45
CA LEU A 31 0.07 8.58 6.21
C LEU A 31 0.45 8.90 4.78
N ILE A 32 1.63 9.46 4.56
CA ILE A 32 2.26 9.54 3.24
C ILE A 32 3.53 8.69 3.26
N LEU A 33 3.61 7.70 2.37
CA LEU A 33 4.82 6.91 2.15
C LEU A 33 5.53 7.39 0.89
N VAL A 34 6.71 7.98 1.08
CA VAL A 34 7.54 8.53 0.00
C VAL A 34 8.66 7.54 -0.34
N GLY A 35 8.87 7.29 -1.61
CA GLY A 35 9.98 6.42 -2.08
C GLY A 35 10.01 6.34 -3.60
N GLU A 36 11.09 5.82 -4.14
CA GLU A 36 11.25 5.60 -5.57
C GLU A 36 10.20 4.66 -6.14
N ARG A 37 9.99 4.75 -7.45
CA ARG A 37 9.08 3.83 -8.14
C ARG A 37 9.59 2.39 -8.01
N GLY A 38 8.68 1.48 -7.66
CA GLY A 38 9.04 0.06 -7.58
C GLY A 38 9.61 -0.43 -6.26
N VAL A 39 9.87 0.42 -5.25
CA VAL A 39 10.44 -0.01 -3.96
C VAL A 39 9.46 -0.77 -3.04
N GLY A 40 8.27 -1.13 -3.51
CA GLY A 40 7.31 -1.91 -2.71
C GLY A 40 6.33 -1.09 -1.88
N LYS A 41 6.16 0.22 -2.14
CA LYS A 41 5.24 1.08 -1.39
C LYS A 41 3.82 0.52 -1.31
N ARG A 42 3.31 -0.03 -2.41
CA ARG A 42 1.97 -0.60 -2.45
C ARG A 42 1.85 -1.85 -1.58
N ALA A 43 2.81 -2.78 -1.66
CA ALA A 43 2.83 -3.96 -0.81
C ALA A 43 2.88 -3.58 0.68
N TRP A 44 3.66 -2.53 1.02
CA TRP A 44 3.69 -1.97 2.37
C TRP A 44 2.31 -1.44 2.79
N ALA A 45 1.64 -0.66 1.94
CA ALA A 45 0.31 -0.11 2.27
C ALA A 45 -0.75 -1.20 2.44
N GLU A 46 -0.70 -2.24 1.62
CA GLU A 46 -1.57 -3.41 1.73
C GLU A 46 -1.28 -4.19 3.03
N ALA A 47 0.00 -4.32 3.43
CA ALA A 47 0.37 -4.94 4.70
C ALA A 47 -0.11 -4.12 5.91
N VAL A 48 0.01 -2.78 5.87
CA VAL A 48 -0.56 -1.89 6.90
C VAL A 48 -2.08 -2.04 6.94
N GLY A 49 -2.74 -2.02 5.80
CA GLY A 49 -4.19 -2.28 5.72
C GLY A 49 -4.57 -3.61 6.34
N GLY A 50 -3.81 -4.67 6.05
CA GLY A 50 -4.01 -5.98 6.64
C GLY A 50 -3.84 -6.02 8.16
N LEU A 51 -2.89 -5.27 8.68
CA LEU A 51 -2.70 -5.13 10.13
C LEU A 51 -3.87 -4.41 10.79
N LEU A 52 -4.33 -3.30 10.21
CA LEU A 52 -5.40 -2.46 10.77
C LEU A 52 -6.78 -3.15 10.73
N LEU A 53 -7.01 -3.98 9.73
CA LEU A 53 -8.26 -4.71 9.57
C LEU A 53 -8.28 -6.05 10.32
N CYS A 54 -7.14 -6.53 10.80
CA CYS A 54 -7.04 -7.83 11.45
C CYS A 54 -7.74 -7.84 12.81
N ASP A 55 -8.65 -8.80 13.03
CA ASP A 55 -9.37 -8.94 14.31
C ASP A 55 -8.45 -9.37 15.45
N GLN A 56 -7.37 -10.08 15.16
CA GLN A 56 -6.48 -10.70 16.15
C GLN A 56 -5.00 -10.53 15.76
N PRO A 57 -4.46 -9.31 15.74
CA PRO A 57 -3.06 -9.10 15.40
C PRO A 57 -2.15 -9.81 16.39
N LEU A 58 -1.11 -10.46 15.87
CA LEU A 58 -0.08 -11.16 16.66
C LEU A 58 1.02 -10.18 17.07
N GLY A 59 1.68 -10.39 18.20
CA GLY A 59 2.85 -9.62 18.63
C GLY A 59 2.55 -8.20 19.13
N ARG A 60 1.30 -7.87 19.45
CA ARG A 60 0.91 -6.55 19.96
C ARG A 60 1.59 -6.21 21.30
N GLU A 61 1.70 -7.20 22.20
CA GLU A 61 2.36 -7.02 23.49
C GLU A 61 3.86 -6.74 23.36
N ALA A 62 4.49 -7.26 22.31
CA ALA A 62 5.89 -7.01 21.98
C ALA A 62 6.11 -5.68 21.22
N GLY A 63 5.06 -4.88 20.99
CA GLY A 63 5.13 -3.63 20.23
C GLY A 63 5.35 -3.83 18.71
N GLN A 64 5.20 -5.04 18.22
CA GLN A 64 5.39 -5.39 16.81
C GLN A 64 4.19 -6.17 16.25
N PRO A 65 3.00 -5.55 16.22
CA PRO A 65 1.82 -6.22 15.73
C PRO A 65 1.92 -6.54 14.24
N ILE A 66 1.48 -7.75 13.89
CA ILE A 66 1.33 -8.23 12.50
C ILE A 66 -0.04 -8.86 12.32
N ALA A 67 -0.56 -8.84 11.09
CA ALA A 67 -1.82 -9.51 10.78
C ALA A 67 -1.72 -11.03 11.00
N CYS A 68 -2.71 -11.65 11.65
CA CYS A 68 -2.66 -13.06 12.03
C CYS A 68 -2.72 -14.03 10.85
N GLY A 69 -3.19 -13.62 9.69
CA GLY A 69 -3.28 -14.41 8.46
C GLY A 69 -4.41 -15.46 8.43
N ARG A 70 -5.21 -15.59 9.51
CA ARG A 70 -6.20 -16.67 9.67
C ARG A 70 -7.60 -16.24 10.12
N CYS A 71 -7.79 -14.98 10.50
CA CYS A 71 -9.13 -14.47 10.82
C CYS A 71 -9.90 -14.16 9.54
N LYS A 72 -11.21 -13.99 9.65
CA LYS A 72 -12.10 -13.66 8.53
C LYS A 72 -11.62 -12.47 7.71
N GLN A 73 -11.13 -11.42 8.38
CA GLN A 73 -10.61 -10.23 7.70
C GLN A 73 -9.37 -10.56 6.85
N CYS A 74 -8.44 -11.34 7.40
CA CYS A 74 -7.26 -11.80 6.67
C CYS A 74 -7.58 -12.70 5.48
N GLU A 75 -8.61 -13.56 5.59
CA GLU A 75 -9.09 -14.40 4.49
C GLU A 75 -9.69 -13.55 3.37
N LEU A 76 -10.54 -12.57 3.71
CA LEU A 76 -11.11 -11.64 2.73
C LEU A 76 -10.05 -10.81 2.03
N LEU A 77 -9.01 -10.38 2.74
CA LEU A 77 -7.86 -9.67 2.15
C LEU A 77 -7.06 -10.57 1.20
N ALA A 78 -6.81 -11.82 1.58
CA ALA A 78 -6.12 -12.78 0.73
C ALA A 78 -6.90 -13.09 -0.55
N ALA A 79 -8.23 -13.08 -0.47
CA ALA A 79 -9.14 -13.24 -1.61
C ALA A 79 -9.34 -11.93 -2.42
N ALA A 80 -8.68 -10.83 -2.06
CA ALA A 80 -8.87 -9.50 -2.65
C ALA A 80 -10.34 -9.02 -2.70
N SER A 81 -11.16 -9.46 -1.75
CA SER A 81 -12.61 -9.22 -1.68
C SER A 81 -13.05 -8.44 -0.44
N HIS A 82 -12.12 -7.90 0.32
CA HIS A 82 -12.43 -7.19 1.57
C HIS A 82 -13.12 -5.84 1.28
N PRO A 83 -14.36 -5.59 1.79
CA PRO A 83 -15.11 -4.38 1.46
C PRO A 83 -14.57 -3.11 2.13
N ASP A 84 -13.87 -3.24 3.28
CA ASP A 84 -13.40 -2.10 4.08
C ASP A 84 -11.96 -1.65 3.76
N ILE A 85 -11.38 -2.16 2.67
CA ILE A 85 -10.16 -1.62 2.07
C ILE A 85 -10.39 -1.27 0.62
N ARG A 86 -9.97 -0.08 0.20
CA ARG A 86 -10.04 0.34 -1.20
C ARG A 86 -8.75 1.00 -1.65
N ILE A 87 -8.39 0.71 -2.90
CA ILE A 87 -7.20 1.26 -3.53
C ILE A 87 -7.62 2.09 -4.73
N TYR A 88 -7.23 3.35 -4.71
CA TYR A 88 -7.48 4.31 -5.76
C TYR A 88 -6.17 4.58 -6.49
N ALA A 89 -6.11 4.23 -7.75
CA ALA A 89 -4.92 4.36 -8.59
C ALA A 89 -5.25 5.10 -9.89
N PRO A 90 -4.27 5.74 -10.52
CA PRO A 90 -4.48 6.29 -11.85
C PRO A 90 -4.90 5.21 -12.83
N GLU A 91 -5.97 5.47 -13.55
CA GLU A 91 -6.43 4.63 -14.64
C GLU A 91 -5.69 4.99 -15.95
N LYS A 92 -6.37 4.89 -17.10
CA LYS A 92 -5.82 5.18 -18.43
C LYS A 92 -5.23 6.59 -18.58
N SER A 93 -5.68 7.56 -17.77
CA SER A 93 -5.30 8.99 -17.84
C SER A 93 -4.00 9.34 -17.13
N ARG A 94 -3.29 8.41 -16.52
CA ARG A 94 -2.09 8.66 -15.66
C ARG A 94 -2.33 9.61 -14.48
N MET A 95 -3.56 10.02 -14.21
CA MET A 95 -3.94 10.92 -13.12
C MET A 95 -5.07 10.32 -12.29
N VAL A 96 -5.03 10.57 -10.99
CA VAL A 96 -6.15 10.27 -10.09
C VAL A 96 -7.20 11.36 -10.27
N LYS A 97 -8.41 10.98 -10.71
CA LYS A 97 -9.49 11.91 -11.03
C LYS A 97 -10.28 12.32 -9.79
N VAL A 98 -10.94 13.46 -9.88
CA VAL A 98 -11.80 13.97 -8.79
C VAL A 98 -12.91 12.99 -8.39
N ASP A 99 -13.46 12.25 -9.35
CA ASP A 99 -14.53 11.29 -9.07
C ASP A 99 -14.04 10.09 -8.23
N GLN A 100 -12.76 9.69 -8.41
CA GLN A 100 -12.14 8.67 -7.56
C GLN A 100 -11.98 9.19 -6.12
N VAL A 101 -11.63 10.47 -5.94
CA VAL A 101 -11.53 11.08 -4.60
C VAL A 101 -12.91 11.28 -3.98
N ARG A 102 -13.93 11.64 -4.75
CA ARG A 102 -15.32 11.68 -4.27
C ARG A 102 -15.79 10.30 -3.81
N ALA A 103 -15.48 9.25 -4.59
CA ALA A 103 -15.78 7.88 -4.21
C ALA A 103 -15.02 7.46 -2.93
N LEU A 104 -13.76 7.93 -2.74
CA LEU A 104 -13.02 7.74 -1.51
C LEU A 104 -13.70 8.45 -0.34
N SER A 105 -14.11 9.71 -0.48
CA SER A 105 -14.81 10.44 0.58
C SER A 105 -16.13 9.76 0.96
N SER A 106 -16.91 9.31 -0.01
CA SER A 106 -18.15 8.53 0.24
C SER A 106 -17.85 7.19 0.93
N PHE A 107 -16.77 6.51 0.54
CA PHE A 107 -16.32 5.30 1.21
C PHE A 107 -15.89 5.60 2.65
N ALA A 108 -15.16 6.67 2.91
CA ALA A 108 -14.71 7.03 4.24
C ALA A 108 -15.88 7.33 5.20
N VAL A 109 -16.88 8.08 4.75
CA VAL A 109 -18.04 8.48 5.58
C VAL A 109 -18.96 7.29 5.91
N ALA A 110 -19.07 6.30 5.04
CA ALA A 110 -19.92 5.13 5.31
C ALA A 110 -19.34 4.28 6.46
N SER A 111 -20.17 3.66 7.27
CA SER A 111 -19.72 2.73 8.32
C SER A 111 -18.96 1.54 7.74
N PRO A 112 -18.00 0.96 8.50
CA PRO A 112 -17.37 -0.30 8.12
C PRO A 112 -18.40 -1.41 7.92
N GLN A 113 -18.17 -2.31 6.98
CA GLN A 113 -19.13 -3.38 6.66
C GLN A 113 -18.87 -4.67 7.42
N VAL A 114 -17.62 -5.04 7.58
CA VAL A 114 -17.22 -6.32 8.20
C VAL A 114 -16.08 -6.19 9.20
N ALA A 115 -15.24 -5.16 9.09
CA ALA A 115 -14.15 -4.87 10.01
C ALA A 115 -14.54 -3.78 11.01
N HIS A 116 -13.67 -3.49 11.96
CA HIS A 116 -13.81 -2.35 12.89
C HIS A 116 -13.20 -1.07 12.35
N HIS A 117 -12.48 -1.15 11.24
CA HIS A 117 -11.70 -0.07 10.67
C HIS A 117 -11.79 -0.07 9.15
N LYS A 118 -11.54 1.07 8.52
CA LYS A 118 -11.48 1.20 7.05
C LYS A 118 -10.13 1.74 6.63
N VAL A 119 -9.67 1.27 5.48
CA VAL A 119 -8.40 1.72 4.91
C VAL A 119 -8.62 2.17 3.46
N ALA A 120 -8.24 3.41 3.17
CA ALA A 120 -8.23 3.92 1.81
C ALA A 120 -6.78 4.20 1.38
N ILE A 121 -6.36 3.58 0.30
CA ILE A 121 -5.02 3.72 -0.26
C ILE A 121 -5.11 4.53 -1.55
N ILE A 122 -4.38 5.64 -1.64
CA ILE A 122 -4.21 6.40 -2.89
C ILE A 122 -2.84 6.04 -3.46
N ASP A 123 -2.84 5.20 -4.48
CA ASP A 123 -1.60 4.90 -5.21
C ASP A 123 -1.30 6.06 -6.17
N ARG A 124 -0.10 6.62 -6.09
CA ARG A 124 0.35 7.79 -6.87
C ARG A 124 -0.38 9.09 -6.48
N ALA A 125 -0.35 9.44 -5.20
CA ALA A 125 -0.90 10.71 -4.70
C ALA A 125 -0.21 11.93 -5.34
N ASP A 126 1.00 11.78 -5.84
CA ASP A 126 1.72 12.76 -6.68
C ASP A 126 1.04 13.03 -8.04
N GLN A 127 0.07 12.22 -8.43
CA GLN A 127 -0.69 12.36 -9.68
C GLN A 127 -2.14 12.82 -9.46
N LEU A 128 -2.47 13.30 -8.27
CA LEU A 128 -3.73 13.99 -8.03
C LEU A 128 -3.77 15.30 -8.83
N ASN A 129 -4.83 15.55 -9.60
CA ASN A 129 -5.06 16.86 -10.15
C ASN A 129 -5.53 17.85 -9.06
N ILE A 130 -5.46 19.15 -9.31
CA ILE A 130 -5.78 20.19 -8.32
C ILE A 130 -7.18 19.99 -7.73
N ASN A 131 -8.16 19.65 -8.54
CA ASN A 131 -9.55 19.45 -8.08
C ASN A 131 -9.68 18.21 -7.18
N ALA A 132 -9.00 17.12 -7.54
CA ALA A 132 -8.95 15.92 -6.73
C ALA A 132 -8.22 16.15 -5.38
N ALA A 133 -7.10 16.87 -5.43
CA ALA A 133 -6.35 17.24 -4.24
C ALA A 133 -7.18 18.11 -3.29
N ASN A 134 -7.88 19.12 -3.80
CA ASN A 134 -8.77 19.98 -3.01
C ASN A 134 -9.96 19.21 -2.43
N ALA A 135 -10.53 18.26 -3.17
CA ALA A 135 -11.58 17.39 -2.66
C ALA A 135 -11.10 16.49 -1.51
N LEU A 136 -9.84 16.03 -1.57
CA LEU A 136 -9.24 15.19 -0.52
C LEU A 136 -9.02 15.97 0.78
N LEU A 137 -8.76 17.30 0.72
CA LEU A 137 -8.51 18.12 1.90
C LEU A 137 -9.63 18.04 2.92
N LYS A 138 -10.90 18.00 2.49
CA LYS A 138 -12.04 17.87 3.41
C LYS A 138 -11.96 16.61 4.25
N THR A 139 -11.62 15.48 3.63
CA THR A 139 -11.48 14.20 4.34
C THR A 139 -10.26 14.16 5.27
N LEU A 140 -9.22 14.95 4.96
CA LEU A 140 -8.03 15.08 5.79
C LEU A 140 -8.21 16.05 6.96
N GLU A 141 -9.07 17.06 6.81
CA GLU A 141 -9.37 18.08 7.84
C GLU A 141 -10.37 17.56 8.87
N GLU A 142 -11.30 16.72 8.46
CA GLU A 142 -12.33 16.13 9.31
C GLU A 142 -12.12 14.60 9.38
N PRO A 143 -11.08 14.14 10.11
CA PRO A 143 -10.76 12.72 10.15
C PRO A 143 -11.88 11.95 10.85
N LEU A 144 -12.29 10.85 10.22
CA LEU A 144 -13.25 9.93 10.79
C LEU A 144 -12.53 8.92 11.71
N PRO A 145 -13.09 8.56 12.87
CA PRO A 145 -12.37 7.80 13.89
C PRO A 145 -11.86 6.45 13.42
N ASP A 146 -12.61 5.76 12.57
CA ASP A 146 -12.29 4.40 12.15
C ASP A 146 -11.78 4.33 10.71
N VAL A 147 -11.08 5.36 10.23
CA VAL A 147 -10.58 5.44 8.86
C VAL A 147 -9.11 5.85 8.85
N THR A 148 -8.29 5.07 8.15
CA THR A 148 -6.90 5.45 7.86
C THR A 148 -6.70 5.66 6.35
N LEU A 149 -6.14 6.81 6.00
CA LEU A 149 -5.74 7.16 4.64
C LEU A 149 -4.24 6.88 4.45
N ILE A 150 -3.88 6.16 3.40
CA ILE A 150 -2.50 5.88 3.05
C ILE A 150 -2.23 6.43 1.65
N LEU A 151 -1.37 7.42 1.56
CA LEU A 151 -0.99 8.08 0.31
C LEU A 151 0.40 7.59 -0.11
N LEU A 152 0.54 7.10 -1.33
CA LEU A 152 1.82 6.68 -1.89
C LEU A 152 2.33 7.74 -2.84
N GLN A 153 3.53 8.23 -2.56
CA GLN A 153 4.18 9.32 -3.31
C GLN A 153 5.47 8.81 -3.94
N GLU A 154 5.72 9.19 -5.19
CA GLU A 154 7.01 8.95 -5.85
C GLU A 154 8.01 10.05 -5.44
N SER A 155 9.25 9.67 -5.11
CA SER A 155 10.33 10.63 -4.82
C SER A 155 10.52 11.61 -5.97
N GLY A 156 10.82 12.86 -5.62
CA GLY A 156 10.97 13.93 -6.62
C GLY A 156 9.67 14.46 -7.22
N ARG A 157 8.51 13.89 -6.86
CA ARG A 157 7.18 14.36 -7.29
C ARG A 157 6.35 14.77 -6.08
N PRO A 158 6.34 16.05 -5.73
CA PRO A 158 5.68 16.50 -4.51
C PRO A 158 4.15 16.45 -4.64
N VAL A 159 3.49 16.08 -3.54
CA VAL A 159 2.07 16.36 -3.34
C VAL A 159 1.89 17.81 -2.86
N LEU A 160 0.67 18.33 -2.94
CA LEU A 160 0.38 19.70 -2.47
C LEU A 160 0.80 19.87 -1.00
N PRO A 161 1.44 20.99 -0.63
CA PRO A 161 1.85 21.26 0.75
C PRO A 161 0.69 21.17 1.75
N THR A 162 -0.51 21.53 1.33
CA THR A 162 -1.74 21.46 2.13
C THR A 162 -2.14 20.02 2.49
N ILE A 163 -1.91 19.05 1.62
CA ILE A 163 -2.09 17.63 1.91
C ILE A 163 -0.97 17.15 2.83
N ARG A 164 0.28 17.50 2.49
CA ARG A 164 1.44 17.04 3.24
C ARG A 164 1.43 17.50 4.70
N SER A 165 0.95 18.70 4.99
CA SER A 165 0.87 19.24 6.36
C SER A 165 -0.11 18.50 7.26
N ARG A 166 -1.06 17.76 6.68
CA ARG A 166 -2.10 17.00 7.41
C ARG A 166 -1.81 15.51 7.51
N CYS A 167 -0.71 15.07 6.92
CA CYS A 167 -0.33 13.66 6.89
C CYS A 167 1.02 13.44 7.56
N GLN A 168 1.18 12.32 8.22
CA GLN A 168 2.51 11.91 8.66
C GLN A 168 3.30 11.33 7.49
N THR A 169 4.47 11.88 7.25
CA THR A 169 5.35 11.42 6.19
C THR A 169 6.33 10.35 6.69
N LEU A 170 6.36 9.24 5.99
CA LEU A 170 7.34 8.17 6.13
C LEU A 170 8.14 8.07 4.82
N THR A 171 9.44 7.80 4.92
CA THR A 171 10.33 7.66 3.75
C THR A 171 10.86 6.25 3.65
N VAL A 172 10.91 5.73 2.42
CA VAL A 172 11.52 4.45 2.10
C VAL A 172 12.78 4.72 1.30
N PRO A 173 13.94 4.25 1.78
CA PRO A 173 15.18 4.36 1.01
C PRO A 173 15.15 3.44 -0.21
N VAL A 174 15.95 3.77 -1.20
CA VAL A 174 16.27 2.82 -2.28
C VAL A 174 17.22 1.78 -1.70
N PRO A 175 16.91 0.47 -1.83
CA PRO A 175 17.82 -0.56 -1.37
C PRO A 175 19.16 -0.50 -2.11
N GLY A 176 20.22 -0.87 -1.42
CA GLY A 176 21.52 -1.03 -2.04
C GLY A 176 21.53 -2.17 -3.07
N ASN A 177 22.47 -2.13 -4.02
CA ASN A 177 22.57 -3.16 -5.07
C ASN A 177 22.70 -4.58 -4.48
N SER A 178 23.50 -4.74 -3.42
CA SER A 178 23.69 -6.03 -2.75
C SER A 178 22.39 -6.55 -2.11
N GLU A 179 21.66 -5.69 -1.42
CA GLU A 179 20.39 -6.03 -0.77
C GLU A 179 19.31 -6.38 -1.82
N ALA A 180 19.25 -5.60 -2.89
CA ALA A 180 18.33 -5.82 -4.00
C ALA A 180 18.62 -7.15 -4.72
N ASN A 181 19.89 -7.42 -5.03
CA ASN A 181 20.30 -8.66 -5.70
C ASN A 181 20.03 -9.89 -4.84
N HIS A 182 20.30 -9.81 -3.54
CA HIS A 182 20.01 -10.90 -2.60
C HIS A 182 18.49 -11.19 -2.57
N TRP A 183 17.68 -10.14 -2.51
CA TRP A 183 16.22 -10.28 -2.52
C TRP A 183 15.71 -10.88 -3.84
N LEU A 184 16.21 -10.41 -4.97
CA LEU A 184 15.85 -10.96 -6.29
C LEU A 184 16.25 -12.44 -6.42
N ALA A 185 17.46 -12.80 -6.02
CA ALA A 185 17.94 -14.19 -6.08
C ALA A 185 17.09 -15.14 -5.23
N SER A 186 16.53 -14.66 -4.11
CA SER A 186 15.64 -15.46 -3.27
C SER A 186 14.26 -15.72 -3.88
N ARG A 187 13.85 -14.91 -4.85
CA ARG A 187 12.48 -14.93 -5.42
C ARG A 187 12.37 -15.41 -6.85
N VAL A 188 13.39 -15.23 -7.64
CA VAL A 188 13.40 -15.59 -9.06
C VAL A 188 14.41 -16.72 -9.29
N LYS A 189 13.89 -17.92 -9.55
CA LYS A 189 14.71 -19.04 -10.05
C LYS A 189 15.06 -18.76 -11.51
N ASN A 190 16.35 -18.69 -11.87
CA ASN A 190 16.86 -18.41 -13.22
C ASN A 190 16.77 -16.95 -13.68
N LEU A 191 17.35 -16.02 -12.94
CA LEU A 191 17.65 -14.69 -13.46
C LEU A 191 18.86 -14.77 -14.40
N PRO A 192 18.77 -14.29 -15.67
CA PRO A 192 19.94 -14.03 -16.48
C PRO A 192 20.84 -13.00 -15.78
N GLU A 193 22.17 -13.23 -15.75
CA GLU A 193 23.10 -12.32 -15.07
C GLU A 193 23.00 -10.86 -15.56
N ASP A 194 22.68 -10.66 -16.83
CA ASP A 194 22.49 -9.33 -17.43
C ASP A 194 21.23 -8.59 -16.96
N SER A 195 20.25 -9.28 -16.40
CA SER A 195 18.98 -8.67 -15.92
C SER A 195 19.16 -7.86 -14.64
N LEU A 196 20.26 -8.06 -13.92
CA LEU A 196 20.55 -7.38 -12.65
C LEU A 196 20.99 -5.92 -12.85
N HIS A 197 21.43 -5.53 -14.05
CA HIS A 197 21.84 -4.16 -14.33
C HIS A 197 20.69 -3.24 -14.78
N ASP A 198 19.59 -3.77 -15.28
CA ASP A 198 18.52 -2.99 -15.93
C ASP A 198 17.30 -2.69 -15.04
N TRP A 199 17.34 -3.10 -13.78
CA TRP A 199 16.24 -2.91 -12.82
C TRP A 199 15.90 -1.42 -12.54
N ARG A 200 16.88 -0.51 -12.67
CA ARG A 200 16.66 0.94 -12.52
C ARG A 200 15.85 1.54 -13.66
N ALA A 201 15.96 0.97 -14.87
CA ALA A 201 15.28 1.46 -16.06
C ALA A 201 13.84 0.93 -16.19
N SER A 202 13.56 -0.28 -15.71
CA SER A 202 12.28 -0.98 -15.96
C SER A 202 11.25 -0.91 -14.83
N GLY A 203 11.59 -0.37 -13.65
CA GLY A 203 10.68 -0.32 -12.49
C GLY A 203 10.45 -1.69 -11.84
N TRP A 204 11.00 -1.88 -10.69
CA TRP A 204 11.15 -3.06 -9.83
C TRP A 204 10.04 -4.11 -9.83
N LEU A 205 8.79 -3.73 -9.95
CA LEU A 205 7.65 -4.62 -9.69
C LEU A 205 6.96 -5.18 -10.93
N ARG A 206 7.48 -5.00 -12.13
CA ARG A 206 6.98 -5.77 -13.27
C ARG A 206 7.35 -7.25 -13.18
N CYS A 207 8.45 -7.58 -12.50
CA CYS A 207 8.89 -8.97 -12.31
C CYS A 207 8.18 -9.71 -11.17
N CYS A 208 7.50 -9.02 -10.25
CA CYS A 208 6.90 -9.61 -9.05
C CYS A 208 5.37 -9.75 -9.13
N ARG A 209 4.73 -9.49 -10.25
CA ARG A 209 3.39 -10.01 -10.48
C ARG A 209 3.54 -11.53 -10.65
N ALA A 210 2.87 -12.28 -9.78
CA ALA A 210 2.61 -13.69 -10.06
C ALA A 210 2.12 -13.80 -11.51
N PRO A 211 2.56 -14.80 -12.29
CA PRO A 211 2.03 -14.99 -13.63
C PRO A 211 0.52 -15.08 -13.52
N GLU A 212 -0.18 -14.21 -14.23
CA GLU A 212 -1.62 -14.37 -14.39
C GLU A 212 -1.82 -15.80 -14.91
N PRO A 213 -2.75 -16.59 -14.37
CA PRO A 213 -3.03 -17.91 -14.91
C PRO A 213 -3.38 -17.70 -16.38
N SER A 214 -2.57 -18.26 -17.26
CA SER A 214 -2.79 -18.22 -18.69
C SER A 214 -4.17 -18.83 -18.98
N MET A 215 -5.11 -17.99 -19.32
CA MET A 215 -6.37 -18.41 -19.94
C MET A 215 -6.09 -18.82 -21.38
N SER A 216 -5.30 -19.85 -21.58
CA SER A 216 -5.17 -20.57 -22.85
C SER A 216 -5.86 -21.92 -22.70
N GLY A 217 -7.09 -22.00 -23.18
CA GLY A 217 -7.76 -23.29 -23.35
C GLY A 217 -9.24 -23.30 -23.03
N ILE A 218 -10.04 -22.50 -23.73
CA ILE A 218 -11.42 -22.94 -24.00
C ILE A 218 -11.54 -22.94 -25.52
N GLY A 219 -11.39 -24.15 -26.07
CA GLY A 219 -11.59 -24.43 -27.47
C GLY A 219 -13.02 -24.13 -27.90
N THR A 220 -13.12 -23.52 -29.05
CA THR A 220 -14.33 -23.48 -29.88
C THR A 220 -14.82 -24.90 -30.12
N GLY A 221 -16.02 -25.18 -29.68
CA GLY A 221 -16.73 -26.41 -29.98
C GLY A 221 -18.23 -26.21 -29.75
N TRP A 222 -18.94 -26.06 -30.91
CA TRP A 222 -20.40 -26.06 -31.14
C TRP A 222 -21.17 -24.79 -30.77
#